data_fc693a3d7d078667ea5b7ed8149a3b2a
#
_entry.id   fc693a3d7d078667ea5b7ed8149a3b2a
#
_cell.length_a   1.000
_cell.length_b   1.000
_cell.length_c   1.000
_cell.angle_alpha   90.00
_cell.angle_beta   90.00
_cell.angle_gamma   90.00
#
_symmetry.space_group_name_H-M   'P 1'
#
loop_
_entity.id
_entity.type
_entity.pdbx_description
1 polymer ?
#
loop_
_entity_poly.entity_id
_entity_poly.type
_entity_poly.pdbx_seq_one_letter_code
_entity_poly.pdbx_strand_id
1 'polypeptide(L)'
;VKDAAIEEYIREKNVENITNGGFAIDIFSWEDIVDLLKEHRLTYNWYINNCQYADNSDVNISISLDDDDDALHPEYFRITQKYKLRERNYTEDIWASIIPPVSIFNQTSNVDYRWCDIYFEVSNIGSTTIDDYKIYIQIDNCQKLSCKVNYCNNYLMNQAVVASINDKIDRERELFETQWCNVLEFRPQQTRLLKNDFDNFTIGVKPEDNVEEIIVQWKLLSRDYQKDGKLTIPVKPRFEDNERIIYVDTPDELKPNEEIIEPKIVEE
;
A
#
# COMPACT_ATOMS: atom_id res chain seq x y z
N VAL A 1 36.36 30.44 -12.68
CA VAL A 1 37.58 30.23 -13.50
C VAL A 1 37.88 28.75 -13.66
N LYS A 2 37.83 27.96 -12.58
CA LYS A 2 38.11 26.51 -12.63
C LYS A 2 36.98 25.75 -13.33
N ASP A 3 35.75 26.14 -13.13
CA ASP A 3 34.58 25.54 -13.75
C ASP A 3 34.57 25.78 -15.26
N ALA A 4 34.94 26.98 -15.70
CA ALA A 4 35.06 27.31 -17.12
C ALA A 4 36.13 26.48 -17.82
N ALA A 5 37.25 26.16 -17.16
CA ALA A 5 38.31 25.34 -17.74
C ALA A 5 37.86 23.87 -17.95
N ILE A 6 37.05 23.35 -17.02
CA ILE A 6 36.49 22.01 -17.16
C ILE A 6 35.42 21.97 -18.28
N GLU A 7 34.56 22.97 -18.34
CA GLU A 7 33.58 23.10 -19.42
C GLU A 7 34.24 23.21 -20.80
N GLU A 8 35.33 23.95 -20.88
CA GLU A 8 36.13 24.08 -22.13
C GLU A 8 36.76 22.75 -22.54
N TYR A 9 37.38 22.05 -21.59
CA TYR A 9 37.97 20.72 -21.83
C TYR A 9 36.91 19.72 -22.33
N ILE A 10 35.75 19.70 -21.75
CA ILE A 10 34.68 18.80 -22.13
C ILE A 10 34.14 19.16 -23.51
N ARG A 11 34.01 20.44 -23.83
CA ARG A 11 33.59 20.91 -25.14
C ARG A 11 34.61 20.50 -26.21
N GLU A 12 35.90 20.59 -25.90
CA GLU A 12 36.97 20.13 -26.81
C GLU A 12 36.94 18.62 -27.06
N LYS A 13 36.58 17.85 -26.04
CA LYS A 13 36.47 16.38 -26.14
C LYS A 13 35.14 15.90 -26.73
N ASN A 14 34.26 16.80 -27.15
CA ASN A 14 32.95 16.49 -27.72
C ASN A 14 32.03 15.68 -26.78
N VAL A 15 32.18 15.85 -25.49
CA VAL A 15 31.38 15.17 -24.48
C VAL A 15 30.09 15.96 -24.28
N GLU A 16 28.98 15.38 -24.66
CA GLU A 16 27.70 16.01 -24.45
C GLU A 16 27.38 16.07 -22.95
N ASN A 17 27.23 17.30 -22.47
CA ASN A 17 26.47 17.69 -21.32
C ASN A 17 26.92 17.27 -19.91
N ILE A 18 27.72 18.14 -19.31
CA ILE A 18 27.84 18.22 -17.84
C ILE A 18 26.73 19.06 -17.21
N THR A 19 25.92 19.76 -18.02
CA THR A 19 24.91 20.72 -17.52
C THR A 19 23.82 20.12 -16.64
N ASN A 20 23.70 18.79 -16.57
CA ASN A 20 22.78 18.10 -15.69
C ASN A 20 23.46 17.24 -14.64
N GLY A 21 24.70 17.59 -14.28
CA GLY A 21 25.40 16.95 -13.17
C GLY A 21 25.86 15.51 -13.40
N GLY A 22 25.68 14.96 -14.57
CA GLY A 22 26.13 13.61 -14.88
C GLY A 22 27.44 13.63 -15.62
N PHE A 23 28.57 13.40 -14.96
CA PHE A 23 29.69 12.79 -15.63
C PHE A 23 29.26 11.38 -15.97
N ALA A 24 29.13 11.09 -17.25
CA ALA A 24 29.23 9.71 -17.69
C ALA A 24 30.68 9.28 -17.43
N ILE A 25 30.94 8.65 -16.30
CA ILE A 25 32.26 8.10 -15.94
C ILE A 25 32.75 7.17 -17.05
N ASP A 26 31.86 6.60 -17.84
CA ASP A 26 32.14 5.76 -18.99
C ASP A 26 32.86 6.47 -20.15
N ILE A 27 32.91 7.81 -20.14
CA ILE A 27 33.54 8.61 -21.23
C ILE A 27 34.98 8.98 -20.90
N PHE A 28 35.34 9.03 -19.59
CA PHE A 28 36.70 9.34 -19.16
C PHE A 28 37.32 8.13 -18.48
N SER A 29 38.50 7.74 -18.94
CA SER A 29 39.32 6.85 -18.14
C SER A 29 39.74 7.56 -16.86
N TRP A 30 40.09 6.79 -15.83
CA TRP A 30 40.64 7.38 -14.60
C TRP A 30 41.91 8.19 -14.87
N GLU A 31 42.70 7.80 -15.84
CA GLU A 31 43.90 8.48 -16.30
C GLU A 31 43.58 9.86 -16.88
N ASP A 32 42.56 9.97 -17.72
CA ASP A 32 42.09 11.25 -18.27
C ASP A 32 41.65 12.23 -17.16
N ILE A 33 40.94 11.72 -16.14
CA ILE A 33 40.52 12.51 -14.99
C ILE A 33 41.73 13.01 -14.18
N VAL A 34 42.70 12.11 -13.94
CA VAL A 34 43.93 12.47 -13.18
C VAL A 34 44.76 13.51 -13.94
N ASP A 35 44.85 13.40 -15.25
CA ASP A 35 45.58 14.36 -16.05
C ASP A 35 44.87 15.70 -16.15
N LEU A 36 43.55 15.73 -16.27
CA LEU A 36 42.74 16.93 -16.15
C LEU A 36 42.95 17.65 -14.82
N LEU A 37 42.89 16.91 -13.69
CA LEU A 37 43.11 17.47 -12.38
C LEU A 37 44.51 18.05 -12.20
N LYS A 38 45.53 17.39 -12.79
CA LYS A 38 46.92 17.90 -12.78
C LYS A 38 47.08 19.14 -13.63
N GLU A 39 46.55 19.14 -14.84
CA GLU A 39 46.63 20.22 -15.79
C GLU A 39 46.02 21.51 -15.23
N HIS A 40 44.83 21.40 -14.60
CA HIS A 40 44.17 22.53 -14.02
C HIS A 40 44.48 22.76 -12.54
N ARG A 41 45.46 22.04 -11.95
CA ARG A 41 45.87 22.11 -10.56
C ARG A 41 44.68 21.93 -9.60
N LEU A 42 43.78 21.07 -9.95
CA LEU A 42 42.60 20.74 -9.15
C LEU A 42 42.92 19.62 -8.18
N THR A 43 42.22 19.59 -7.05
CA THR A 43 42.35 18.50 -6.08
C THR A 43 41.27 17.44 -6.33
N TYR A 44 41.54 16.22 -5.88
CA TYR A 44 40.56 15.16 -5.87
C TYR A 44 39.27 15.56 -5.11
N ASN A 45 39.45 16.27 -3.97
CA ASN A 45 38.28 16.76 -3.23
C ASN A 45 37.49 17.79 -4.02
N TRP A 46 38.13 18.65 -4.82
CA TRP A 46 37.42 19.56 -5.70
C TRP A 46 36.62 18.76 -6.76
N TYR A 47 37.27 17.78 -7.39
CA TYR A 47 36.60 16.88 -8.33
C TYR A 47 35.37 16.22 -7.69
N ILE A 48 35.56 15.58 -6.53
CA ILE A 48 34.48 14.96 -5.77
C ILE A 48 33.36 15.93 -5.49
N ASN A 49 33.63 17.17 -5.14
CA ASN A 49 32.61 18.15 -4.77
C ASN A 49 31.93 18.83 -5.97
N ASN A 50 32.58 18.90 -7.14
CA ASN A 50 32.07 19.66 -8.28
C ASN A 50 31.78 18.82 -9.53
N CYS A 51 32.36 17.64 -9.63
CA CYS A 51 32.09 16.67 -10.70
C CYS A 51 31.28 15.49 -10.18
N GLN A 52 31.02 15.49 -8.90
CA GLN A 52 30.16 14.49 -8.32
C GLN A 52 28.77 14.66 -8.83
N TYR A 53 28.38 13.58 -9.41
CA TYR A 53 27.07 13.03 -9.25
C TYR A 53 26.03 14.13 -8.98
N ALA A 54 25.49 14.66 -10.00
CA ALA A 54 24.08 14.85 -9.88
C ALA A 54 23.60 13.42 -9.60
N ASP A 55 23.26 13.20 -8.40
CA ASP A 55 22.59 11.98 -8.02
C ASP A 55 21.32 11.91 -8.85
N ASN A 56 21.42 11.22 -10.01
CA ASN A 56 20.32 11.00 -10.92
C ASN A 56 19.49 9.80 -10.42
N SER A 57 19.62 9.49 -9.15
CA SER A 57 18.71 8.60 -8.47
C SER A 57 17.35 9.30 -8.38
N ASP A 58 16.37 8.76 -9.02
CA ASP A 58 14.99 9.22 -8.88
C ASP A 58 14.04 8.03 -8.90
N VAL A 59 13.11 8.04 -7.96
CA VAL A 59 12.09 7.01 -7.81
C VAL A 59 10.73 7.65 -7.93
N ASN A 60 9.89 7.05 -8.73
CA ASN A 60 8.46 7.34 -8.74
C ASN A 60 7.72 6.27 -7.94
N ILE A 61 6.86 6.70 -7.03
CA ILE A 61 5.88 5.82 -6.38
C ILE A 61 4.51 6.23 -6.86
N SER A 62 3.87 5.33 -7.60
CA SER A 62 2.51 5.46 -8.06
C SER A 62 1.60 4.47 -7.35
N ILE A 63 0.33 4.79 -7.31
CA ILE A 63 -0.71 3.92 -6.78
C ILE A 63 -1.76 3.69 -7.85
N SER A 64 -2.34 2.48 -7.82
CA SER A 64 -3.58 2.16 -8.52
C SER A 64 -4.56 1.51 -7.55
N LEU A 65 -5.84 1.59 -7.86
CA LEU A 65 -6.94 1.03 -7.10
C LEU A 65 -7.62 -0.06 -7.92
N ASP A 66 -8.50 -0.82 -7.29
CA ASP A 66 -9.32 -1.79 -8.00
C ASP A 66 -10.17 -1.10 -9.08
N ASP A 67 -10.43 -1.80 -10.17
CA ASP A 67 -11.30 -1.38 -11.27
C ASP A 67 -10.88 -0.08 -12.01
N ASP A 68 -9.60 0.33 -11.96
CA ASP A 68 -9.11 1.60 -12.51
C ASP A 68 -9.90 2.82 -11.99
N ASP A 69 -10.45 2.72 -10.79
CA ASP A 69 -11.21 3.79 -10.15
C ASP A 69 -10.29 4.80 -9.46
N ASP A 70 -10.76 6.03 -9.31
CA ASP A 70 -10.01 7.11 -8.65
C ASP A 70 -10.25 7.18 -7.12
N ALA A 71 -11.06 6.27 -6.56
CA ALA A 71 -11.48 6.30 -5.16
C ALA A 71 -11.58 4.91 -4.55
N LEU A 72 -11.40 4.82 -3.23
CA LEU A 72 -11.72 3.61 -2.46
C LEU A 72 -13.22 3.49 -2.24
N HIS A 73 -13.74 2.29 -2.35
CA HIS A 73 -15.16 1.99 -2.24
C HIS A 73 -15.46 0.98 -1.12
N PRO A 74 -15.33 1.34 0.16
CA PRO A 74 -15.79 0.49 1.25
C PRO A 74 -17.31 0.31 1.17
N GLU A 75 -17.80 -0.93 1.40
CA GLU A 75 -19.22 -1.23 1.25
C GLU A 75 -19.94 -1.32 2.60
N TYR A 76 -21.14 -0.76 2.63
CA TYR A 76 -22.02 -0.72 3.79
C TYR A 76 -23.43 -1.13 3.42
N PHE A 77 -24.19 -1.64 4.40
CA PHE A 77 -25.63 -1.75 4.31
C PHE A 77 -26.27 -0.45 4.79
N ARG A 78 -27.20 0.08 3.98
CA ARG A 78 -28.13 1.13 4.37
C ARG A 78 -29.46 0.45 4.70
N ILE A 79 -29.77 0.33 5.97
CA ILE A 79 -30.91 -0.47 6.44
C ILE A 79 -32.04 0.47 6.85
N THR A 80 -33.19 0.36 6.15
CA THR A 80 -34.43 0.99 6.57
C THR A 80 -35.11 0.09 7.59
N GLN A 81 -35.12 0.51 8.87
CA GLN A 81 -35.84 -0.17 9.93
C GLN A 81 -37.33 0.21 9.90
N LYS A 82 -38.18 -0.78 9.71
CA LYS A 82 -39.65 -0.62 9.73
C LYS A 82 -40.24 -1.32 10.95
N TYR A 83 -40.99 -0.59 11.77
CA TYR A 83 -41.61 -1.16 12.96
C TYR A 83 -43.03 -1.64 12.62
N LYS A 84 -43.35 -2.89 12.99
CA LYS A 84 -44.70 -3.48 12.82
C LYS A 84 -45.16 -4.12 14.10
N LEU A 85 -46.46 -3.99 14.42
CA LEU A 85 -47.07 -4.74 15.51
C LEU A 85 -47.04 -6.23 15.19
N ARG A 86 -46.63 -7.03 16.19
CA ARG A 86 -46.68 -8.49 16.09
C ARG A 86 -48.15 -8.95 16.14
N GLU A 87 -48.59 -9.55 15.06
CA GLU A 87 -49.86 -10.26 15.06
C GLU A 87 -49.67 -11.56 15.90
N ARG A 88 -50.40 -11.67 17.01
CA ARG A 88 -50.39 -12.88 17.87
C ARG A 88 -51.08 -14.04 17.15
N ASN A 89 -50.36 -14.79 16.35
CA ASN A 89 -50.83 -16.09 15.84
C ASN A 89 -50.45 -17.16 16.86
N TYR A 90 -51.44 -17.63 17.63
CA TYR A 90 -51.28 -18.65 18.69
C TYR A 90 -50.75 -20.03 18.19
N THR A 91 -50.57 -20.23 16.92
CA THR A 91 -50.22 -21.55 16.31
C THR A 91 -48.73 -21.71 15.97
N GLU A 92 -47.93 -20.63 15.94
CA GLU A 92 -46.53 -20.73 15.53
C GLU A 92 -45.55 -21.02 16.69
N ASP A 93 -45.93 -20.65 17.94
CA ASP A 93 -45.03 -20.80 19.12
C ASP A 93 -44.77 -22.26 19.53
N ILE A 94 -45.56 -23.21 19.05
CA ILE A 94 -45.43 -24.65 19.43
C ILE A 94 -44.36 -25.37 18.55
N TRP A 95 -44.15 -24.95 17.34
CA TRP A 95 -43.23 -25.63 16.43
C TRP A 95 -41.79 -25.13 16.54
N ALA A 96 -41.55 -23.88 16.92
CA ALA A 96 -40.23 -23.29 17.11
C ALA A 96 -39.40 -23.90 18.27
N SER A 97 -40.11 -24.51 19.25
CA SER A 97 -39.50 -25.13 20.42
C SER A 97 -39.08 -26.62 20.23
N ILE A 98 -39.42 -27.22 19.09
CA ILE A 98 -39.24 -28.70 18.90
C ILE A 98 -38.02 -29.05 18.04
N ILE A 99 -37.50 -28.13 17.25
CA ILE A 99 -36.32 -28.38 16.41
C ILE A 99 -35.09 -27.80 17.08
N PRO A 100 -34.19 -28.63 17.66
CA PRO A 100 -32.92 -28.11 18.11
C PRO A 100 -32.15 -27.57 16.88
N PRO A 101 -31.46 -26.41 17.00
CA PRO A 101 -30.62 -25.92 15.91
C PRO A 101 -29.57 -26.98 15.63
N VAL A 102 -29.66 -27.61 14.46
CA VAL A 102 -28.58 -28.46 13.94
C VAL A 102 -27.45 -27.51 13.56
N SER A 103 -26.54 -27.27 14.48
CA SER A 103 -25.29 -26.63 14.16
C SER A 103 -24.45 -27.62 13.32
N ILE A 104 -24.68 -27.63 12.04
CA ILE A 104 -23.71 -28.15 11.11
C ILE A 104 -22.51 -27.22 11.25
N PHE A 105 -21.36 -27.77 11.61
CA PHE A 105 -20.08 -27.04 11.69
C PHE A 105 -19.65 -26.56 10.29
N ASN A 106 -20.39 -25.62 9.72
CA ASN A 106 -19.86 -24.80 8.64
C ASN A 106 -19.04 -23.70 9.30
N GLN A 107 -17.73 -23.81 9.18
CA GLN A 107 -16.88 -22.65 9.41
C GLN A 107 -17.15 -21.66 8.26
N THR A 108 -18.18 -20.85 8.44
CA THR A 108 -18.46 -19.72 7.57
C THR A 108 -17.41 -18.65 7.90
N SER A 109 -16.67 -18.23 6.91
CA SER A 109 -15.76 -17.09 7.04
C SER A 109 -16.58 -15.81 6.84
N ASN A 110 -16.49 -14.88 7.78
CA ASN A 110 -17.12 -13.58 7.62
C ASN A 110 -16.21 -12.69 6.74
N VAL A 111 -16.72 -12.28 5.59
CA VAL A 111 -16.06 -11.34 4.69
C VAL A 111 -16.53 -9.92 5.01
N ASP A 112 -15.61 -9.05 5.38
CA ASP A 112 -15.87 -7.62 5.65
C ASP A 112 -15.56 -6.82 4.37
N TYR A 113 -16.59 -6.36 3.67
CA TYR A 113 -16.49 -5.63 2.39
C TYR A 113 -16.03 -4.17 2.52
N ARG A 114 -15.64 -3.72 3.71
CA ARG A 114 -15.02 -2.40 3.90
C ARG A 114 -13.53 -2.40 3.59
N TRP A 115 -12.92 -3.59 3.43
CA TRP A 115 -11.52 -3.68 3.01
C TRP A 115 -11.37 -3.32 1.54
N CYS A 116 -10.46 -2.41 1.26
CA CYS A 116 -10.08 -1.96 -0.07
C CYS A 116 -8.59 -2.23 -0.30
N ASP A 117 -8.20 -2.46 -1.54
CA ASP A 117 -6.82 -2.69 -1.92
C ASP A 117 -6.20 -1.44 -2.54
N ILE A 118 -4.95 -1.19 -2.15
CA ILE A 118 -4.10 -0.18 -2.76
C ILE A 118 -2.88 -0.89 -3.33
N TYR A 119 -2.69 -0.78 -4.64
CA TYR A 119 -1.55 -1.31 -5.36
C TYR A 119 -0.50 -0.24 -5.49
N PHE A 120 0.69 -0.52 -4.99
CA PHE A 120 1.85 0.36 -5.08
C PHE A 120 2.78 -0.14 -6.17
N GLU A 121 3.25 0.76 -7.00
CA GLU A 121 4.35 0.54 -7.93
C GLU A 121 5.48 1.50 -7.59
N VAL A 122 6.67 0.94 -7.43
CA VAL A 122 7.89 1.69 -7.13
C VAL A 122 8.80 1.54 -8.33
N SER A 123 9.03 2.60 -9.08
CA SER A 123 9.83 2.56 -10.31
C SER A 123 11.04 3.47 -10.22
N ASN A 124 12.20 2.96 -10.65
CA ASN A 124 13.41 3.75 -10.76
C ASN A 124 13.43 4.48 -12.11
N ILE A 125 13.10 5.77 -12.07
CA ILE A 125 13.11 6.67 -13.22
C ILE A 125 14.44 7.43 -13.38
N GLY A 126 15.35 7.23 -12.42
CA GLY A 126 16.70 7.77 -12.45
C GLY A 126 17.64 7.02 -13.39
N SER A 127 18.88 7.45 -13.42
CA SER A 127 19.94 6.81 -14.24
C SER A 127 20.83 5.86 -13.43
N THR A 128 20.75 5.91 -12.10
CA THR A 128 21.56 5.09 -11.18
C THR A 128 20.74 3.97 -10.57
N THR A 129 21.40 2.87 -10.24
CA THR A 129 20.79 1.78 -9.48
C THR A 129 20.58 2.20 -8.04
N ILE A 130 19.45 1.84 -7.46
CA ILE A 130 19.14 2.06 -6.05
C ILE A 130 19.39 0.76 -5.31
N ASP A 131 20.38 0.75 -4.43
CA ASP A 131 20.79 -0.41 -3.66
C ASP A 131 20.22 -0.38 -2.23
N ASP A 132 19.90 -1.55 -1.70
CA ASP A 132 19.48 -1.76 -0.30
C ASP A 132 18.34 -0.82 0.14
N TYR A 133 17.29 -0.72 -0.68
CA TYR A 133 16.19 0.16 -0.38
C TYR A 133 15.09 -0.51 0.45
N LYS A 134 14.36 0.32 1.16
CA LYS A 134 13.13 -0.01 1.88
C LYS A 134 12.19 1.18 1.88
N ILE A 135 10.91 0.92 2.06
CA ILE A 135 9.90 1.97 2.05
C ILE A 135 9.07 1.86 3.33
N TYR A 136 8.97 2.97 4.05
CA TYR A 136 8.00 3.13 5.12
C TYR A 136 6.75 3.78 4.55
N ILE A 137 5.59 3.24 4.89
CA ILE A 137 4.30 3.71 4.41
C ILE A 137 3.42 3.91 5.63
N GLN A 138 3.00 5.15 5.83
CA GLN A 138 2.03 5.53 6.84
C GLN A 138 0.72 5.88 6.15
N ILE A 139 -0.39 5.34 6.67
CA ILE A 139 -1.72 5.63 6.14
C ILE A 139 -2.58 6.19 7.27
N ASP A 140 -2.99 7.45 7.11
CA ASP A 140 -3.85 8.14 8.05
C ASP A 140 -5.33 8.01 7.62
N ASN A 141 -6.26 8.21 8.54
CA ASN A 141 -7.71 8.06 8.37
C ASN A 141 -8.14 6.61 8.05
N CYS A 142 -7.41 5.63 8.58
CA CYS A 142 -7.76 4.22 8.45
C CYS A 142 -7.88 3.53 9.82
N GLN A 143 -8.86 2.63 9.93
CA GLN A 143 -9.07 1.82 11.14
C GLN A 143 -8.00 0.73 11.27
N LYS A 144 -7.67 0.10 10.14
CA LYS A 144 -6.73 -1.04 10.08
C LYS A 144 -6.01 -1.10 8.74
N LEU A 145 -4.82 -1.64 8.78
CA LEU A 145 -4.02 -2.02 7.62
C LEU A 145 -3.79 -3.53 7.61
N SER A 146 -3.62 -4.10 6.44
CA SER A 146 -3.30 -5.52 6.26
C SER A 146 -2.20 -5.68 5.22
N CYS A 147 -1.20 -6.47 5.58
CA CYS A 147 -0.14 -6.88 4.66
C CYS A 147 -0.58 -8.00 3.69
N LYS A 148 -1.86 -8.37 3.69
CA LYS A 148 -2.43 -9.45 2.84
C LYS A 148 -1.61 -10.74 2.80
N VAL A 149 -1.13 -11.18 3.94
CA VAL A 149 -0.44 -12.46 4.05
C VAL A 149 -1.49 -13.57 4.19
N ASN A 150 -1.63 -14.39 3.16
CA ASN A 150 -2.54 -15.54 3.19
C ASN A 150 -1.81 -16.78 3.73
N TYR A 151 -1.90 -17.01 5.01
CA TYR A 151 -1.38 -18.24 5.63
C TYR A 151 -2.24 -19.46 5.25
N CYS A 152 -1.56 -20.60 5.05
CA CYS A 152 -2.25 -21.86 4.82
C CYS A 152 -2.89 -22.36 6.14
N ASN A 153 -4.22 -22.44 6.19
CA ASN A 153 -5.00 -22.92 7.34
C ASN A 153 -5.77 -24.22 7.00
N ASN A 154 -5.22 -25.07 6.15
CA ASN A 154 -5.91 -26.28 5.73
C ASN A 154 -5.82 -27.39 6.80
N TYR A 155 -6.92 -27.62 7.51
CA TYR A 155 -7.03 -28.62 8.58
C TYR A 155 -6.96 -30.09 8.09
N LEU A 156 -7.14 -30.31 6.79
CA LEU A 156 -7.05 -31.65 6.18
C LEU A 156 -5.59 -32.01 5.82
N MET A 157 -4.68 -31.06 5.85
CA MET A 157 -3.26 -31.28 5.57
C MET A 157 -2.50 -31.66 6.84
N ASN A 158 -1.41 -32.38 6.67
CA ASN A 158 -0.48 -32.66 7.78
C ASN A 158 0.06 -31.32 8.32
N GLN A 159 0.00 -31.13 9.64
CA GLN A 159 0.44 -29.90 10.31
C GLN A 159 1.90 -29.54 9.99
N ALA A 160 2.79 -30.54 9.79
CA ALA A 160 4.17 -30.27 9.39
C ALA A 160 4.26 -29.65 7.96
N VAL A 161 3.36 -30.05 7.05
CA VAL A 161 3.28 -29.49 5.71
C VAL A 161 2.74 -28.06 5.77
N VAL A 162 1.69 -27.83 6.55
CA VAL A 162 1.13 -26.49 6.78
C VAL A 162 2.18 -25.55 7.37
N ALA A 163 2.92 -26.01 8.38
CA ALA A 163 4.01 -25.24 8.98
C ALA A 163 5.10 -24.89 7.94
N SER A 164 5.51 -25.86 7.12
CA SER A 164 6.51 -25.63 6.07
C SER A 164 6.07 -24.62 5.01
N ILE A 165 4.76 -24.64 4.65
CA ILE A 165 4.19 -23.67 3.72
C ILE A 165 4.20 -22.27 4.37
N ASN A 166 3.78 -22.16 5.62
CA ASN A 166 3.74 -20.88 6.33
C ASN A 166 5.15 -20.32 6.56
N ASP A 167 6.13 -21.17 6.89
CA ASP A 167 7.55 -20.78 6.98
C ASP A 167 8.11 -20.27 5.64
N LYS A 168 7.60 -20.79 4.51
CA LYS A 168 7.97 -20.29 3.19
C LYS A 168 7.34 -18.91 2.94
N ILE A 169 6.06 -18.76 3.25
CA ILE A 169 5.33 -17.47 3.14
C ILE A 169 6.05 -16.41 3.98
N ASP A 170 6.43 -16.71 5.22
CA ASP A 170 7.15 -15.77 6.09
C ASP A 170 8.52 -15.37 5.55
N ARG A 171 9.22 -16.29 4.89
CA ARG A 171 10.52 -15.99 4.26
C ARG A 171 10.40 -15.15 2.97
N GLU A 172 9.31 -15.32 2.24
CA GLU A 172 9.04 -14.60 1.00
C GLU A 172 8.26 -13.31 1.24
N ARG A 173 7.92 -13.00 2.48
CA ARG A 173 7.19 -11.80 2.86
C ARG A 173 8.06 -10.56 2.67
N GLU A 174 7.50 -9.54 2.04
CA GLU A 174 8.16 -8.27 1.78
C GLU A 174 7.55 -7.10 2.56
N LEU A 175 6.30 -7.26 3.05
CA LEU A 175 5.58 -6.22 3.76
C LEU A 175 5.43 -6.59 5.24
N PHE A 176 5.84 -5.71 6.13
CA PHE A 176 5.90 -5.94 7.57
C PHE A 176 5.17 -4.85 8.35
N GLU A 177 4.44 -5.25 9.38
CA GLU A 177 3.91 -4.31 10.35
C GLU A 177 5.04 -3.78 11.22
N THR A 178 5.01 -2.48 11.50
CA THR A 178 5.97 -1.84 12.40
C THR A 178 5.41 -1.74 13.81
N GLN A 179 6.22 -1.26 14.76
CA GLN A 179 5.78 -0.99 16.13
C GLN A 179 4.84 0.23 16.22
N TRP A 180 4.80 1.05 15.18
CA TRP A 180 3.96 2.24 15.12
C TRP A 180 2.62 1.90 14.47
N CYS A 181 1.53 2.41 15.04
CA CYS A 181 0.22 2.24 14.45
C CYS A 181 0.18 2.82 13.04
N ASN A 182 -0.48 2.10 12.13
CA ASN A 182 -0.71 2.52 10.74
C ASN A 182 0.57 2.78 9.92
N VAL A 183 1.69 2.18 10.30
CA VAL A 183 2.95 2.24 9.54
C VAL A 183 3.38 0.84 9.14
N LEU A 184 3.56 0.64 7.84
CA LEU A 184 4.09 -0.59 7.26
C LEU A 184 5.50 -0.34 6.72
N GLU A 185 6.32 -1.38 6.68
CA GLU A 185 7.64 -1.38 6.08
C GLU A 185 7.66 -2.39 4.93
N PHE A 186 7.93 -1.90 3.72
CA PHE A 186 8.20 -2.73 2.55
C PHE A 186 9.71 -2.97 2.44
N ARG A 187 10.09 -4.24 2.37
CA ARG A 187 11.48 -4.72 2.17
C ARG A 187 11.47 -5.68 0.99
N PRO A 188 11.88 -5.25 -0.18
CA PRO A 188 11.90 -6.12 -1.35
C PRO A 188 12.91 -7.24 -1.18
N GLN A 189 12.64 -8.40 -1.77
CA GLN A 189 13.60 -9.50 -1.81
C GLN A 189 14.78 -9.17 -2.71
N GLN A 190 14.51 -8.50 -3.82
CA GLN A 190 15.56 -7.92 -4.65
C GLN A 190 15.96 -6.57 -4.07
N THR A 191 17.10 -6.52 -3.39
CA THR A 191 17.58 -5.31 -2.73
C THR A 191 18.05 -4.23 -3.72
N ARG A 192 17.94 -4.48 -5.04
CA ARG A 192 18.38 -3.59 -6.11
C ARG A 192 17.24 -3.24 -7.04
N LEU A 193 17.01 -1.96 -7.22
CA LEU A 193 16.09 -1.44 -8.22
C LEU A 193 16.92 -0.83 -9.37
N LEU A 194 17.03 -1.56 -10.47
CA LEU A 194 17.78 -1.14 -11.64
C LEU A 194 17.10 0.01 -12.37
N LYS A 195 17.81 0.69 -13.27
CA LYS A 195 17.22 1.71 -14.13
C LYS A 195 16.05 1.14 -14.95
N ASN A 196 14.92 1.83 -14.95
CA ASN A 196 13.67 1.44 -15.61
C ASN A 196 13.07 0.13 -15.08
N ASP A 197 13.51 -0.33 -13.93
CA ASP A 197 12.94 -1.47 -13.23
C ASP A 197 11.87 -0.99 -12.24
N PHE A 198 10.97 -1.89 -11.86
CA PHE A 198 9.92 -1.60 -10.91
C PHE A 198 9.68 -2.77 -9.96
N ASP A 199 9.22 -2.43 -8.79
CA ASP A 199 8.68 -3.36 -7.79
C ASP A 199 7.24 -2.99 -7.48
N ASN A 200 6.45 -3.97 -7.06
CA ASN A 200 5.07 -3.73 -6.68
C ASN A 200 4.68 -4.50 -5.41
N PHE A 201 3.74 -3.94 -4.68
CA PHE A 201 3.15 -4.58 -3.51
C PHE A 201 1.74 -4.04 -3.26
N THR A 202 0.94 -4.80 -2.51
CA THR A 202 -0.45 -4.45 -2.22
C THR A 202 -0.67 -4.30 -0.73
N ILE A 203 -1.39 -3.27 -0.34
CA ILE A 203 -1.81 -3.02 1.04
C ILE A 203 -3.33 -3.05 1.10
N GLY A 204 -3.87 -3.92 1.97
CA GLY A 204 -5.28 -3.85 2.34
C GLY A 204 -5.51 -2.73 3.34
N VAL A 205 -6.47 -1.87 3.07
CA VAL A 205 -6.83 -0.72 3.91
C VAL A 205 -8.30 -0.80 4.27
N LYS A 206 -8.59 -0.55 5.52
CA LYS A 206 -9.95 -0.34 6.00
C LYS A 206 -10.10 1.11 6.44
N PRO A 207 -10.75 1.98 5.63
CA PRO A 207 -10.96 3.37 5.99
C PRO A 207 -11.74 3.51 7.30
N GLU A 208 -11.54 4.63 8.01
CA GLU A 208 -12.42 5.00 9.12
C GLU A 208 -13.83 5.32 8.60
N ASP A 209 -14.83 5.15 9.46
CA ASP A 209 -16.21 5.48 9.11
C ASP A 209 -16.34 7.01 8.89
N ASN A 210 -17.04 7.39 7.82
CA ASN A 210 -17.31 8.79 7.45
C ASN A 210 -16.12 9.67 7.07
N VAL A 211 -14.99 9.07 6.66
CA VAL A 211 -13.90 9.84 6.07
C VAL A 211 -14.12 10.05 4.57
N GLU A 212 -13.70 11.21 4.08
CA GLU A 212 -13.79 11.56 2.65
C GLU A 212 -12.52 11.20 1.89
N GLU A 213 -11.40 11.06 2.62
CA GLU A 213 -10.10 10.75 2.03
C GLU A 213 -9.20 10.01 3.03
N ILE A 214 -8.32 9.17 2.52
CA ILE A 214 -7.16 8.66 3.24
C ILE A 214 -5.89 9.36 2.76
N ILE A 215 -4.92 9.47 3.64
CA ILE A 215 -3.65 10.11 3.36
C ILE A 215 -2.56 9.05 3.45
N VAL A 216 -1.87 8.82 2.35
CA VAL A 216 -0.73 7.92 2.26
C VAL A 216 0.54 8.75 2.27
N GLN A 217 1.36 8.60 3.30
CA GLN A 217 2.69 9.19 3.39
C GLN A 217 3.71 8.07 3.23
N TRP A 218 4.70 8.26 2.39
CA TRP A 218 5.72 7.26 2.17
C TRP A 218 7.11 7.87 2.25
N LYS A 219 8.06 7.03 2.68
CA LYS A 219 9.47 7.38 2.76
C LYS A 219 10.31 6.21 2.29
N LEU A 220 10.98 6.41 1.16
CA LEU A 220 11.99 5.48 0.64
C LEU A 220 13.33 5.83 1.26
N LEU A 221 14.00 4.83 1.78
CA LEU A 221 15.38 4.91 2.27
C LEU A 221 16.21 3.88 1.54
N SER A 222 17.33 4.29 1.00
CA SER A 222 18.36 3.40 0.47
C SER A 222 19.71 3.79 1.02
N ARG A 223 20.75 3.11 0.60
CA ARG A 223 22.10 3.35 1.06
C ARG A 223 22.57 4.79 0.82
N ASP A 224 22.32 5.31 -0.36
CA ASP A 224 22.84 6.59 -0.82
C ASP A 224 21.73 7.54 -1.33
N TYR A 225 20.46 7.16 -1.18
CA TYR A 225 19.32 7.90 -1.67
C TYR A 225 18.15 7.88 -0.70
N GLN A 226 17.47 8.99 -0.57
CA GLN A 226 16.25 9.12 0.22
C GLN A 226 15.25 9.99 -0.53
N LYS A 227 14.00 9.54 -0.54
CA LYS A 227 12.88 10.33 -1.06
C LYS A 227 11.65 10.09 -0.20
N ASP A 228 10.83 11.09 -0.05
CA ASP A 228 9.52 10.99 0.59
C ASP A 228 8.45 11.62 -0.28
N GLY A 229 7.22 11.28 0.00
CA GLY A 229 6.08 11.82 -0.72
C GLY A 229 4.78 11.59 0.03
N LYS A 230 3.74 12.22 -0.50
CA LYS A 230 2.39 12.16 0.03
C LYS A 230 1.40 12.00 -1.12
N LEU A 231 0.45 11.11 -0.93
CA LEU A 231 -0.66 10.86 -1.84
C LEU A 231 -1.96 10.96 -1.06
N THR A 232 -3.02 11.43 -1.71
CA THR A 232 -4.35 11.51 -1.12
C THR A 232 -5.30 10.72 -2.01
N ILE A 233 -6.07 9.81 -1.40
CA ILE A 233 -6.99 8.92 -2.10
C ILE A 233 -8.39 9.21 -1.59
N PRO A 234 -9.33 9.61 -2.45
CA PRO A 234 -10.72 9.81 -2.08
C PRO A 234 -11.38 8.51 -1.61
N VAL A 235 -12.31 8.62 -0.66
CA VAL A 235 -13.14 7.51 -0.18
C VAL A 235 -14.59 7.80 -0.53
N LYS A 236 -15.20 6.92 -1.34
CA LYS A 236 -16.59 7.01 -1.77
C LYS A 236 -17.33 5.73 -1.40
N PRO A 237 -17.91 5.64 -0.20
CA PRO A 237 -18.60 4.45 0.25
C PRO A 237 -19.71 4.04 -0.72
N ARG A 238 -19.86 2.73 -0.95
CA ARG A 238 -20.99 2.14 -1.67
C ARG A 238 -22.00 1.62 -0.66
N PHE A 239 -23.28 1.83 -0.93
CA PHE A 239 -24.37 1.41 -0.05
C PHE A 239 -25.26 0.40 -0.77
N GLU A 240 -25.56 -0.68 -0.05
CA GLU A 240 -26.56 -1.64 -0.44
C GLU A 240 -27.82 -1.44 0.42
N ASP A 241 -28.93 -1.12 -0.22
CA ASP A 241 -30.17 -0.82 0.47
C ASP A 241 -30.88 -2.10 0.92
N ASN A 242 -31.16 -2.20 2.22
CA ASN A 242 -31.82 -3.32 2.83
C ASN A 242 -33.00 -2.85 3.72
N GLU A 243 -33.99 -3.70 3.92
CA GLU A 243 -35.08 -3.46 4.83
C GLU A 243 -35.02 -4.44 6.02
N ARG A 244 -35.13 -3.92 7.22
CA ARG A 244 -35.25 -4.73 8.44
C ARG A 244 -36.59 -4.46 9.11
N ILE A 245 -37.44 -5.48 9.23
CA ILE A 245 -38.71 -5.38 9.92
C ILE A 245 -38.51 -5.74 11.40
N ILE A 246 -38.83 -4.81 12.29
CA ILE A 246 -38.79 -5.01 13.74
C ILE A 246 -40.21 -5.17 14.21
N TYR A 247 -40.53 -6.35 14.74
CA TYR A 247 -41.85 -6.60 15.34
C TYR A 247 -41.85 -6.17 16.78
N VAL A 248 -42.82 -5.31 17.14
CA VAL A 248 -43.05 -4.80 18.48
C VAL A 248 -44.35 -5.34 19.06
N ASP A 249 -44.43 -5.49 20.36
CA ASP A 249 -45.58 -6.12 21.03
C ASP A 249 -46.67 -5.11 21.43
N THR A 250 -46.30 -3.83 21.55
CA THR A 250 -47.25 -2.76 21.98
C THR A 250 -47.26 -1.59 21.00
N PRO A 251 -48.41 -0.90 20.82
CA PRO A 251 -48.47 0.26 19.94
C PRO A 251 -47.54 1.41 20.33
N ASP A 252 -47.23 1.53 21.63
CA ASP A 252 -46.38 2.59 22.16
C ASP A 252 -44.89 2.40 21.72
N GLU A 253 -44.51 1.22 21.32
CA GLU A 253 -43.18 0.88 20.80
C GLU A 253 -43.01 1.15 19.31
N LEU A 254 -44.11 1.49 18.60
CA LEU A 254 -44.05 1.85 17.20
C LEU A 254 -43.27 3.15 17.02
N LYS A 255 -42.17 3.07 16.28
CA LYS A 255 -41.36 4.23 15.91
C LYS A 255 -41.51 4.54 14.43
N PRO A 256 -41.23 5.80 14.01
CA PRO A 256 -41.07 6.11 12.60
C PRO A 256 -39.93 5.28 12.00
N ASN A 257 -39.97 5.08 10.70
CA ASN A 257 -38.87 4.39 10.02
C ASN A 257 -37.57 5.13 10.26
N GLU A 258 -36.56 4.38 10.64
CA GLU A 258 -35.19 4.90 10.89
C GLU A 258 -34.24 4.30 9.82
N GLU A 259 -33.32 5.12 9.35
CA GLU A 259 -32.26 4.69 8.44
C GLU A 259 -30.97 4.54 9.23
N ILE A 260 -30.35 3.35 9.19
CA ILE A 260 -29.08 3.06 9.83
C ILE A 260 -28.07 2.54 8.83
N ILE A 261 -26.81 2.87 9.06
CA ILE A 261 -25.68 2.37 8.25
C ILE A 261 -24.93 1.34 9.07
N GLU A 262 -24.84 0.13 8.55
CA GLU A 262 -24.09 -0.96 9.16
C GLU A 262 -22.98 -1.45 8.21
N PRO A 263 -21.82 -1.93 8.73
CA PRO A 263 -20.80 -2.57 7.93
C PRO A 263 -21.37 -3.74 7.12
N LYS A 264 -20.99 -3.84 5.82
CA LYS A 264 -21.35 -5.00 5.02
C LYS A 264 -20.43 -6.17 5.36
N ILE A 265 -20.89 -7.05 6.23
CA ILE A 265 -20.21 -8.30 6.62
C ILE A 265 -21.13 -9.46 6.22
N VAL A 266 -20.63 -10.33 5.35
CA VAL A 266 -21.39 -11.46 4.81
C VAL A 266 -20.70 -12.76 5.18
N GLU A 267 -21.48 -13.76 5.60
CA GLU A 267 -21.02 -15.13 5.83
C GLU A 267 -20.94 -15.87 4.47
N GLU A 268 -19.75 -16.36 4.11
CA GLU A 268 -19.51 -17.20 2.95
C GLU A 268 -19.27 -18.67 3.33
#